data_d88ca21f4717f6398f53c47d9b3f7513
#
_entry.id   d88ca21f4717f6398f53c47d9b3f7513
#
_cell.length_a   1.000
_cell.length_b   1.000
_cell.length_c   1.000
_cell.angle_alpha   90.00
_cell.angle_beta   90.00
_cell.angle_gamma   90.00
#
_symmetry.space_group_name_H-M   'P 1'
#
loop_
_entity.id
_entity.type
_entity.pdbx_description
1 polymer ?
#
loop_
_entity_poly.entity_id
_entity_poly.type
_entity_poly.pdbx_seq_one_letter_code
_entity_poly.pdbx_strand_id
1 'polypeptide(L)'
;MELQMVNVTRKFGEFCAVDDLNLTITNGVYGLLGVNGAGKTTFMRMICTLLPPTSGQILCDGKDIFQMDGEYRNLLGYLPQEFGFYPDFTVKDYLMYIASLKGIRPMVAGKRVKELLEQVGLTKAANKKMKKLSGGMKRRTGIAQAMLNNPKILILDEPTAGLDPSERVRFRNLISELSEERIVILSTHIVSDIEYIANEIWLMKEGQIVQQGNLNDMIASMQENVYACEVSQADATKMMKQFKVSNMKSERGMVELRIIADRPPIPEACVVEPTLEDVFLYYFGEKGGETE
;
A
#
# COMPACT_ATOMS: atom_id res chain seq x y z
N MET A 1 6.72 20.35 -2.76
CA MET A 1 6.73 19.46 -3.94
C MET A 1 5.34 18.90 -4.09
N GLU A 2 4.85 18.87 -5.30
CA GLU A 2 3.51 18.38 -5.63
C GLU A 2 3.61 17.41 -6.80
N LEU A 3 2.87 16.33 -6.75
CA LEU A 3 2.73 15.36 -7.84
C LEU A 3 1.26 15.32 -8.26
N GLN A 4 0.99 15.59 -9.55
CA GLN A 4 -0.36 15.65 -10.10
C GLN A 4 -0.55 14.57 -11.16
N MET A 5 -1.66 13.88 -11.10
CA MET A 5 -2.17 12.97 -12.13
C MET A 5 -3.36 13.64 -12.78
N VAL A 6 -3.29 13.84 -14.11
CA VAL A 6 -4.32 14.54 -14.88
C VAL A 6 -4.85 13.61 -15.97
N ASN A 7 -6.05 13.08 -15.79
CA ASN A 7 -6.75 12.13 -16.67
C ASN A 7 -5.88 10.93 -17.07
N VAL A 8 -5.14 10.39 -16.11
CA VAL A 8 -4.14 9.34 -16.36
C VAL A 8 -4.84 8.01 -16.63
N THR A 9 -4.64 7.49 -17.85
CA THR A 9 -5.17 6.20 -18.28
C THR A 9 -4.06 5.31 -18.81
N ARG A 10 -4.13 4.00 -18.50
CA ARG A 10 -3.25 2.98 -19.07
C ARG A 10 -4.03 1.77 -19.55
N LYS A 11 -3.94 1.50 -20.87
CA LYS A 11 -4.53 0.34 -21.53
C LYS A 11 -3.46 -0.64 -22.02
N PHE A 12 -3.79 -1.93 -21.99
CA PHE A 12 -3.04 -3.03 -22.59
C PHE A 12 -3.98 -3.77 -23.56
N GLY A 13 -3.94 -3.39 -24.85
CA GLY A 13 -4.97 -3.79 -25.79
C GLY A 13 -6.34 -3.30 -25.33
N GLU A 14 -7.31 -4.19 -25.22
CA GLU A 14 -8.67 -3.88 -24.75
C GLU A 14 -8.76 -3.72 -23.21
N PHE A 15 -7.78 -4.24 -22.48
CA PHE A 15 -7.80 -4.19 -21.02
C PHE A 15 -7.35 -2.81 -20.49
N CYS A 16 -8.22 -2.14 -19.73
CA CYS A 16 -7.93 -0.88 -19.07
C CYS A 16 -7.45 -1.15 -17.63
N ALA A 17 -6.14 -1.04 -17.42
CA ALA A 17 -5.53 -1.31 -16.10
C ALA A 17 -5.57 -0.11 -15.15
N VAL A 18 -5.62 1.11 -15.70
CA VAL A 18 -5.80 2.38 -14.97
C VAL A 18 -6.67 3.26 -15.84
N ASP A 19 -7.72 3.82 -15.27
CA ASP A 19 -8.77 4.51 -16.00
C ASP A 19 -9.06 5.89 -15.36
N ASP A 20 -8.72 6.94 -16.11
CA ASP A 20 -9.00 8.35 -15.82
C ASP A 20 -8.65 8.82 -14.40
N LEU A 21 -7.45 8.49 -13.90
CA LEU A 21 -7.04 8.92 -12.57
C LEU A 21 -6.72 10.42 -12.52
N ASN A 22 -7.33 11.10 -11.56
CA ASN A 22 -7.13 12.51 -11.26
C ASN A 22 -6.80 12.66 -9.78
N LEU A 23 -5.54 12.93 -9.45
CA LEU A 23 -5.04 13.03 -8.07
C LEU A 23 -4.03 14.19 -7.97
N THR A 24 -4.04 14.87 -6.83
CA THR A 24 -3.00 15.83 -6.47
C THR A 24 -2.47 15.50 -5.09
N ILE A 25 -1.18 15.26 -4.98
CA ILE A 25 -0.53 14.80 -3.75
C ILE A 25 0.67 15.69 -3.39
N THR A 26 0.83 15.89 -2.09
CA THR A 26 1.93 16.64 -1.50
C THR A 26 2.66 15.75 -0.48
N ASN A 27 3.52 16.32 0.37
CA ASN A 27 4.20 15.53 1.41
C ASN A 27 3.17 14.82 2.32
N GLY A 28 3.42 13.56 2.60
CA GLY A 28 2.57 12.70 3.41
C GLY A 28 2.61 11.25 2.96
N VAL A 29 1.87 10.40 3.68
CA VAL A 29 1.72 8.98 3.38
C VAL A 29 0.36 8.71 2.72
N TYR A 30 0.39 8.13 1.55
CA TYR A 30 -0.78 7.76 0.75
C TYR A 30 -0.89 6.24 0.65
N GLY A 31 -1.97 5.69 1.20
CA GLY A 31 -2.24 4.25 1.18
C GLY A 31 -3.11 3.88 -0.02
N LEU A 32 -2.56 3.14 -0.99
CA LEU A 32 -3.30 2.63 -2.14
C LEU A 32 -3.80 1.21 -1.83
N LEU A 33 -5.06 1.10 -1.43
CA LEU A 33 -5.71 -0.13 -1.00
C LEU A 33 -6.58 -0.70 -2.13
N GLY A 34 -6.53 -2.01 -2.35
CA GLY A 34 -7.35 -2.69 -3.34
C GLY A 34 -6.97 -4.15 -3.50
N VAL A 35 -7.86 -4.93 -4.09
CA VAL A 35 -7.63 -6.35 -4.38
C VAL A 35 -6.53 -6.55 -5.43
N ASN A 36 -6.08 -7.79 -5.59
CA ASN A 36 -5.15 -8.13 -6.66
C ASN A 36 -5.82 -7.90 -8.04
N GLY A 37 -5.06 -7.31 -8.98
CA GLY A 37 -5.60 -6.94 -10.29
C GLY A 37 -6.30 -5.57 -10.35
N ALA A 38 -6.48 -4.86 -9.23
CA ALA A 38 -7.13 -3.53 -9.21
C ALA A 38 -6.39 -2.43 -10.01
N GLY A 39 -5.13 -2.66 -10.44
CA GLY A 39 -4.33 -1.67 -11.19
C GLY A 39 -3.21 -1.02 -10.39
N LYS A 40 -3.08 -1.29 -9.08
CA LYS A 40 -2.11 -0.65 -8.16
C LYS A 40 -0.67 -0.64 -8.67
N THR A 41 -0.12 -1.82 -9.01
CA THR A 41 1.25 -1.95 -9.53
C THR A 41 1.43 -1.21 -10.85
N THR A 42 0.42 -1.21 -11.73
CA THR A 42 0.45 -0.46 -12.99
C THR A 42 0.54 1.04 -12.73
N PHE A 43 -0.28 1.56 -11.84
CA PHE A 43 -0.25 2.96 -11.42
C PHE A 43 1.12 3.34 -10.82
N MET A 44 1.63 2.55 -9.90
CA MET A 44 2.95 2.79 -9.31
C MET A 44 4.08 2.77 -10.35
N ARG A 45 4.04 1.84 -11.31
CA ARG A 45 5.03 1.80 -12.41
C ARG A 45 4.97 3.03 -13.29
N MET A 46 3.80 3.63 -13.50
CA MET A 46 3.69 4.90 -14.23
C MET A 46 4.36 6.04 -13.46
N ILE A 47 4.09 6.18 -12.16
CA ILE A 47 4.76 7.18 -11.31
C ILE A 47 6.28 6.96 -11.30
N CYS A 48 6.74 5.71 -11.33
CA CYS A 48 8.16 5.39 -11.39
C CYS A 48 8.80 5.57 -12.78
N THR A 49 8.08 6.10 -13.76
CA THR A 49 8.52 6.24 -15.18
C THR A 49 8.93 4.92 -15.85
N LEU A 50 8.52 3.78 -15.30
CA LEU A 50 8.77 2.46 -15.87
C LEU A 50 7.76 2.11 -16.96
N LEU A 51 6.63 2.80 -16.99
CA LEU A 51 5.53 2.58 -17.91
C LEU A 51 4.87 3.93 -18.24
N PRO A 52 4.83 4.37 -19.50
CA PRO A 52 4.15 5.62 -19.84
C PRO A 52 2.62 5.41 -19.80
N PRO A 53 1.82 6.44 -19.48
CA PRO A 53 0.38 6.39 -19.64
C PRO A 53 0.00 6.26 -21.13
N THR A 54 -1.19 5.72 -21.41
CA THR A 54 -1.77 5.72 -22.77
C THR A 54 -2.35 7.09 -23.13
N SER A 55 -2.91 7.78 -22.11
CA SER A 55 -3.39 9.17 -22.21
C SER A 55 -3.29 9.83 -20.83
N GLY A 56 -3.42 11.15 -20.82
CA GLY A 56 -3.21 11.97 -19.63
C GLY A 56 -1.75 12.26 -19.34
N GLN A 57 -1.48 12.89 -18.20
CA GLN A 57 -0.15 13.35 -17.81
C GLN A 57 0.08 13.16 -16.32
N ILE A 58 1.34 12.90 -15.96
CA ILE A 58 1.80 12.92 -14.56
C ILE A 58 2.81 14.06 -14.43
N LEU A 59 2.50 15.01 -13.57
CA LEU A 59 3.29 16.24 -13.42
C LEU A 59 3.95 16.27 -12.03
N CYS A 60 5.21 16.68 -11.97
CA CYS A 60 5.92 17.00 -10.74
C CYS A 60 6.25 18.49 -10.74
N ASP A 61 5.68 19.23 -9.77
CA ASP A 61 5.77 20.70 -9.72
C ASP A 61 5.45 21.36 -11.08
N GLY A 62 4.39 20.87 -11.76
CA GLY A 62 3.90 21.38 -13.06
C GLY A 62 4.69 20.90 -14.29
N LYS A 63 5.71 20.06 -14.15
CA LYS A 63 6.50 19.50 -15.26
C LYS A 63 6.19 18.03 -15.48
N ASP A 64 6.03 17.61 -16.72
CA ASP A 64 5.82 16.22 -17.08
C ASP A 64 7.01 15.35 -16.64
N ILE A 65 6.74 14.31 -15.83
CA ILE A 65 7.79 13.44 -15.26
C ILE A 65 8.57 12.66 -16.34
N PHE A 66 7.96 12.38 -17.49
CA PHE A 66 8.62 11.69 -18.59
C PHE A 66 9.56 12.61 -19.37
N GLN A 67 9.30 13.93 -19.34
CA GLN A 67 10.20 14.93 -19.93
C GLN A 67 11.36 15.31 -18.99
N MET A 68 11.16 15.19 -17.66
CA MET A 68 12.21 15.45 -16.68
C MET A 68 13.31 14.38 -16.66
N ASP A 69 13.02 13.18 -17.13
CA ASP A 69 13.96 12.06 -17.28
C ASP A 69 14.81 11.79 -16.01
N GLY A 70 16.12 12.01 -16.08
CA GLY A 70 17.05 11.79 -14.98
C GLY A 70 16.80 12.68 -13.76
N GLU A 71 16.32 13.91 -13.96
CA GLU A 71 16.00 14.82 -12.84
C GLU A 71 14.90 14.23 -11.95
N TYR A 72 13.81 13.74 -12.56
CA TYR A 72 12.73 13.11 -11.79
C TYR A 72 13.19 11.81 -11.14
N ARG A 73 13.93 10.94 -11.84
CA ARG A 73 14.44 9.68 -11.26
C ARG A 73 15.37 9.88 -10.07
N ASN A 74 16.06 11.02 -9.99
CA ASN A 74 16.86 11.38 -8.81
C ASN A 74 15.99 11.69 -7.58
N LEU A 75 14.74 12.10 -7.76
CA LEU A 75 13.78 12.33 -6.70
C LEU A 75 13.10 11.05 -6.21
N LEU A 76 13.23 9.93 -6.97
CA LEU A 76 12.52 8.68 -6.72
C LEU A 76 13.32 7.67 -5.90
N GLY A 77 12.63 7.04 -4.94
CA GLY A 77 12.97 5.75 -4.37
C GLY A 77 11.85 4.75 -4.67
N TYR A 78 12.19 3.59 -5.17
CA TYR A 78 11.22 2.56 -5.50
C TYR A 78 11.58 1.20 -4.90
N LEU A 79 10.63 0.61 -4.18
CA LEU A 79 10.66 -0.77 -3.74
C LEU A 79 9.55 -1.54 -4.47
N PRO A 80 9.87 -2.36 -5.48
CA PRO A 80 8.90 -3.21 -6.14
C PRO A 80 8.43 -4.35 -5.22
N GLN A 81 7.29 -4.96 -5.54
CA GLN A 81 6.74 -6.13 -4.86
C GLN A 81 7.78 -7.25 -4.75
N GLU A 82 8.48 -7.53 -5.83
CA GLU A 82 9.65 -8.40 -5.86
C GLU A 82 10.86 -7.60 -6.31
N PHE A 83 11.88 -7.50 -5.48
CA PHE A 83 13.14 -6.88 -5.87
C PHE A 83 14.25 -7.94 -6.00
N GLY A 84 14.98 -7.85 -7.11
CA GLY A 84 16.11 -8.72 -7.36
C GLY A 84 17.30 -8.38 -6.47
N PHE A 85 18.02 -9.39 -6.01
CA PHE A 85 19.27 -9.21 -5.27
C PHE A 85 20.26 -10.30 -5.63
N TYR A 86 21.55 -10.03 -5.42
CA TYR A 86 22.61 -11.02 -5.59
C TYR A 86 22.75 -11.87 -4.32
N PRO A 87 22.44 -13.18 -4.35
CA PRO A 87 22.34 -14.02 -3.15
C PRO A 87 23.62 -14.08 -2.32
N ASP A 88 24.77 -13.99 -2.98
CA ASP A 88 26.10 -14.10 -2.34
C ASP A 88 26.71 -12.77 -1.90
N PHE A 89 26.14 -11.64 -2.29
CA PHE A 89 26.54 -10.34 -1.77
C PHE A 89 26.17 -10.24 -0.28
N THR A 90 27.00 -9.54 0.50
CA THR A 90 26.57 -9.09 1.82
C THR A 90 25.56 -7.94 1.67
N VAL A 91 24.80 -7.64 2.72
CA VAL A 91 23.86 -6.49 2.71
C VAL A 91 24.61 -5.20 2.35
N LYS A 92 25.79 -4.99 2.96
CA LYS A 92 26.62 -3.82 2.68
C LYS A 92 27.09 -3.79 1.23
N ASP A 93 27.61 -4.91 0.70
CA ASP A 93 28.11 -4.96 -0.69
C ASP A 93 26.98 -4.71 -1.68
N TYR A 94 25.79 -5.27 -1.41
CA TYR A 94 24.61 -5.05 -2.23
C TYR A 94 24.22 -3.55 -2.26
N LEU A 95 24.14 -2.90 -1.11
CA LEU A 95 23.80 -1.47 -1.05
C LEU A 95 24.89 -0.59 -1.68
N MET A 96 26.16 -0.93 -1.51
CA MET A 96 27.27 -0.23 -2.17
C MET A 96 27.22 -0.39 -3.69
N TYR A 97 26.88 -1.60 -4.18
CA TYR A 97 26.70 -1.86 -5.60
C TYR A 97 25.56 -1.01 -6.19
N ILE A 98 24.37 -1.01 -5.53
CA ILE A 98 23.25 -0.18 -5.98
C ILE A 98 23.60 1.32 -5.92
N ALA A 99 24.32 1.77 -4.89
CA ALA A 99 24.79 3.15 -4.80
C ALA A 99 25.67 3.53 -6.00
N SER A 100 26.54 2.61 -6.44
CA SER A 100 27.38 2.83 -7.62
C SER A 100 26.55 2.96 -8.91
N LEU A 101 25.52 2.11 -9.07
CA LEU A 101 24.59 2.20 -10.21
C LEU A 101 23.79 3.53 -10.22
N LYS A 102 23.52 4.08 -9.04
CA LYS A 102 22.89 5.41 -8.88
C LYS A 102 23.87 6.58 -9.05
N GLY A 103 25.14 6.32 -9.37
CA GLY A 103 26.17 7.36 -9.54
C GLY A 103 26.63 8.02 -8.24
N ILE A 104 26.35 7.43 -7.08
CA ILE A 104 26.76 7.98 -5.78
C ILE A 104 28.26 7.70 -5.57
N ARG A 105 29.05 8.76 -5.34
CA ARG A 105 30.50 8.64 -5.12
C ARG A 105 30.80 7.70 -3.94
N PRO A 106 31.84 6.83 -4.03
CA PRO A 106 32.09 5.76 -3.04
C PRO A 106 32.17 6.23 -1.58
N MET A 107 32.81 7.38 -1.33
CA MET A 107 32.94 7.95 0.02
C MET A 107 31.58 8.36 0.59
N VAL A 108 30.73 9.00 -0.25
CA VAL A 108 29.37 9.40 0.14
C VAL A 108 28.49 8.15 0.32
N ALA A 109 28.60 7.18 -0.60
CA ALA A 109 27.88 5.91 -0.53
C ALA A 109 28.20 5.15 0.77
N GLY A 110 29.49 5.07 1.16
CA GLY A 110 29.89 4.39 2.41
C GLY A 110 29.26 4.99 3.65
N LYS A 111 29.23 6.32 3.75
CA LYS A 111 28.56 7.05 4.83
C LYS A 111 27.05 6.78 4.80
N ARG A 112 26.43 6.98 3.64
CA ARG A 112 24.98 6.82 3.46
C ARG A 112 24.51 5.40 3.75
N VAL A 113 25.22 4.37 3.28
CA VAL A 113 24.93 2.97 3.57
C VAL A 113 24.98 2.67 5.06
N LYS A 114 25.96 3.22 5.79
CA LYS A 114 26.03 3.06 7.24
C LYS A 114 24.82 3.67 7.95
N GLU A 115 24.46 4.90 7.60
CA GLU A 115 23.27 5.59 8.14
C GLU A 115 21.98 4.80 7.86
N LEU A 116 21.81 4.35 6.61
CA LEU A 116 20.63 3.58 6.22
C LEU A 116 20.55 2.22 6.93
N LEU A 117 21.67 1.52 7.09
CA LEU A 117 21.70 0.26 7.85
C LEU A 117 21.30 0.44 9.30
N GLU A 118 21.64 1.59 9.90
CA GLU A 118 21.21 1.95 11.25
C GLU A 118 19.70 2.24 11.27
N GLN A 119 19.19 3.08 10.39
CA GLN A 119 17.77 3.43 10.27
C GLN A 119 16.88 2.20 10.08
N VAL A 120 17.27 1.27 9.19
CA VAL A 120 16.48 0.04 8.97
C VAL A 120 16.78 -1.08 9.97
N GLY A 121 17.64 -0.84 10.99
CA GLY A 121 17.98 -1.81 12.02
C GLY A 121 18.75 -3.04 11.52
N LEU A 122 19.61 -2.86 10.50
CA LEU A 122 20.40 -3.94 9.89
C LEU A 122 21.91 -3.82 10.13
N THR A 123 22.37 -2.95 11.03
CA THR A 123 23.80 -2.75 11.33
C THR A 123 24.51 -4.06 11.66
N LYS A 124 23.91 -4.91 12.52
CA LYS A 124 24.49 -6.22 12.89
C LYS A 124 24.48 -7.24 11.75
N ALA A 125 23.67 -7.01 10.73
CA ALA A 125 23.54 -7.87 9.58
C ALA A 125 24.29 -7.37 8.35
N ALA A 126 25.00 -6.25 8.44
CA ALA A 126 25.69 -5.61 7.32
C ALA A 126 26.59 -6.59 6.50
N ASN A 127 27.28 -7.48 7.20
CA ASN A 127 28.18 -8.49 6.59
C ASN A 127 27.50 -9.84 6.35
N LYS A 128 26.18 -9.98 6.59
CA LYS A 128 25.44 -11.21 6.33
C LYS A 128 25.06 -11.29 4.86
N LYS A 129 25.20 -12.47 4.25
CA LYS A 129 24.82 -12.70 2.84
C LYS A 129 23.31 -12.53 2.64
N MET A 130 22.90 -11.94 1.53
CA MET A 130 21.51 -11.68 1.17
C MET A 130 20.64 -12.94 1.21
N LYS A 131 21.14 -14.08 0.74
CA LYS A 131 20.45 -15.38 0.79
C LYS A 131 20.15 -15.89 2.21
N LYS A 132 20.87 -15.41 3.23
CA LYS A 132 20.70 -15.81 4.63
C LYS A 132 19.80 -14.87 5.44
N LEU A 133 19.19 -13.89 4.80
CA LEU A 133 18.27 -12.93 5.44
C LEU A 133 16.86 -13.53 5.56
N SER A 134 16.14 -13.15 6.65
CA SER A 134 14.70 -13.36 6.73
C SER A 134 13.95 -12.49 5.71
N GLY A 135 12.67 -12.77 5.46
CA GLY A 135 11.82 -11.96 4.60
C GLY A 135 11.81 -10.49 5.02
N GLY A 136 11.59 -10.21 6.31
CA GLY A 136 11.61 -8.87 6.86
C GLY A 136 12.96 -8.17 6.73
N MET A 137 14.09 -8.89 6.94
CA MET A 137 15.41 -8.31 6.70
C MET A 137 15.66 -7.97 5.23
N LYS A 138 15.19 -8.81 4.29
CA LYS A 138 15.25 -8.53 2.85
C LYS A 138 14.44 -7.28 2.52
N ARG A 139 13.20 -7.17 3.01
CA ARG A 139 12.35 -5.98 2.80
C ARG A 139 13.01 -4.71 3.33
N ARG A 140 13.56 -4.73 4.55
CA ARG A 140 14.30 -3.59 5.12
C ARG A 140 15.55 -3.23 4.31
N THR A 141 16.25 -4.23 3.73
CA THR A 141 17.34 -3.96 2.78
C THR A 141 16.82 -3.27 1.51
N GLY A 142 15.66 -3.69 0.99
CA GLY A 142 15.00 -3.05 -0.15
C GLY A 142 14.61 -1.60 0.12
N ILE A 143 14.13 -1.28 1.35
CA ILE A 143 13.87 0.12 1.76
C ILE A 143 15.18 0.91 1.78
N ALA A 144 16.24 0.37 2.39
CA ALA A 144 17.55 1.03 2.40
C ALA A 144 18.06 1.30 0.97
N GLN A 145 17.87 0.36 0.05
CA GLN A 145 18.17 0.54 -1.37
C GLN A 145 17.36 1.70 -1.99
N ALA A 146 16.05 1.75 -1.75
CA ALA A 146 15.19 2.80 -2.27
C ALA A 146 15.60 4.18 -1.74
N MET A 147 16.12 4.24 -0.51
CA MET A 147 16.52 5.47 0.20
C MET A 147 17.93 5.98 -0.10
N LEU A 148 18.74 5.27 -0.91
CA LEU A 148 20.16 5.58 -1.14
C LEU A 148 20.41 7.02 -1.63
N ASN A 149 19.60 7.50 -2.56
CA ASN A 149 19.70 8.85 -3.14
C ASN A 149 18.92 9.92 -2.36
N ASN A 150 18.46 9.61 -1.14
CA ASN A 150 17.63 10.50 -0.32
C ASN A 150 16.40 11.04 -1.10
N PRO A 151 15.53 10.16 -1.60
CA PRO A 151 14.45 10.55 -2.49
C PRO A 151 13.44 11.46 -1.79
N LYS A 152 12.78 12.31 -2.58
CA LYS A 152 11.62 13.10 -2.14
C LYS A 152 10.29 12.38 -2.37
N ILE A 153 10.28 11.38 -3.25
CA ILE A 153 9.13 10.51 -3.55
C ILE A 153 9.55 9.07 -3.30
N LEU A 154 8.85 8.38 -2.41
CA LEU A 154 9.10 6.98 -2.06
C LEU A 154 7.89 6.14 -2.45
N ILE A 155 8.08 5.21 -3.38
CA ILE A 155 7.05 4.30 -3.87
C ILE A 155 7.34 2.89 -3.35
N LEU A 156 6.35 2.28 -2.68
CA LEU A 156 6.49 0.99 -2.02
C LEU A 156 5.35 0.07 -2.48
N ASP A 157 5.68 -0.91 -3.31
CA ASP A 157 4.68 -1.85 -3.86
C ASP A 157 4.61 -3.11 -2.99
N GLU A 158 3.45 -3.32 -2.33
CA GLU A 158 3.18 -4.43 -1.39
C GLU A 158 4.32 -4.66 -0.38
N PRO A 159 4.78 -3.62 0.34
CA PRO A 159 6.03 -3.70 1.09
C PRO A 159 5.97 -4.63 2.31
N THR A 160 4.78 -4.97 2.79
CA THR A 160 4.54 -5.79 3.99
C THR A 160 4.15 -7.23 3.68
N ALA A 161 4.00 -7.57 2.39
CA ALA A 161 3.63 -8.91 1.96
C ALA A 161 4.63 -9.96 2.50
N GLY A 162 4.09 -11.01 3.16
CA GLY A 162 4.90 -12.10 3.74
C GLY A 162 5.67 -11.73 5.01
N LEU A 163 5.43 -10.57 5.62
CA LEU A 163 5.98 -10.21 6.92
C LEU A 163 5.12 -10.75 8.06
N ASP A 164 5.78 -11.15 9.15
CA ASP A 164 5.08 -11.45 10.41
C ASP A 164 4.56 -10.16 11.08
N PRO A 165 3.61 -10.26 12.04
CA PRO A 165 3.01 -9.08 12.67
C PRO A 165 4.04 -8.14 13.32
N SER A 166 5.11 -8.66 13.91
CA SER A 166 6.12 -7.84 14.58
C SER A 166 6.97 -7.05 13.56
N GLU A 167 7.30 -7.64 12.43
CA GLU A 167 8.00 -6.97 11.34
C GLU A 167 7.11 -5.92 10.65
N ARG A 168 5.79 -6.14 10.55
CA ARG A 168 4.85 -5.13 10.04
C ARG A 168 4.81 -3.89 10.92
N VAL A 169 4.77 -4.06 12.25
CA VAL A 169 4.82 -2.92 13.19
C VAL A 169 6.11 -2.13 13.00
N ARG A 170 7.25 -2.80 12.91
CA ARG A 170 8.55 -2.16 12.66
C ARG A 170 8.59 -1.42 11.32
N PHE A 171 8.00 -2.02 10.29
CA PHE A 171 7.90 -1.40 8.98
C PHE A 171 7.08 -0.12 9.03
N ARG A 172 5.88 -0.16 9.66
CA ARG A 172 5.03 1.03 9.80
C ARG A 172 5.75 2.18 10.50
N ASN A 173 6.42 1.89 11.63
CA ASN A 173 7.19 2.90 12.35
C ASN A 173 8.29 3.51 11.48
N LEU A 174 9.03 2.66 10.74
CA LEU A 174 10.06 3.13 9.80
C LEU A 174 9.48 4.03 8.71
N ILE A 175 8.33 3.68 8.13
CA ILE A 175 7.70 4.50 7.09
C ILE A 175 7.21 5.84 7.68
N SER A 176 6.63 5.82 8.87
CA SER A 176 6.21 7.05 9.57
C SER A 176 7.40 8.00 9.78
N GLU A 177 8.54 7.50 10.26
CA GLU A 177 9.77 8.29 10.42
C GLU A 177 10.31 8.85 9.09
N LEU A 178 10.23 8.05 8.01
CA LEU A 178 10.74 8.45 6.70
C LEU A 178 9.83 9.44 5.97
N SER A 179 8.57 9.60 6.37
CA SER A 179 7.56 10.36 5.62
C SER A 179 7.54 11.86 5.88
N GLU A 180 8.17 12.37 6.95
CA GLU A 180 8.04 13.76 7.42
C GLU A 180 8.22 14.84 6.34
N GLU A 181 9.11 14.62 5.38
CA GLU A 181 9.40 15.59 4.31
C GLU A 181 9.25 14.98 2.91
N ARG A 182 8.50 13.90 2.75
CA ARG A 182 8.41 13.14 1.51
C ARG A 182 6.98 12.85 1.11
N ILE A 183 6.79 12.62 -0.18
CA ILE A 183 5.62 11.91 -0.69
C ILE A 183 5.93 10.42 -0.56
N VAL A 184 5.13 9.68 0.21
CA VAL A 184 5.23 8.22 0.32
C VAL A 184 3.94 7.62 -0.22
N ILE A 185 4.03 6.79 -1.25
CA ILE A 185 2.88 6.02 -1.76
C ILE A 185 3.17 4.55 -1.50
N LEU A 186 2.29 3.90 -0.78
CA LEU A 186 2.40 2.46 -0.55
C LEU A 186 1.13 1.74 -1.00
N SER A 187 1.30 0.66 -1.77
CA SER A 187 0.20 -0.25 -2.12
C SER A 187 0.09 -1.37 -1.11
N THR A 188 -1.12 -1.78 -0.83
CA THR A 188 -1.40 -2.98 -0.04
C THR A 188 -2.81 -3.50 -0.30
N HIS A 189 -3.05 -4.76 0.04
CA HIS A 189 -4.39 -5.34 0.19
C HIS A 189 -4.73 -5.58 1.68
N ILE A 190 -3.87 -5.13 2.59
CA ILE A 190 -3.99 -5.35 4.04
C ILE A 190 -4.32 -4.02 4.71
N VAL A 191 -5.55 -3.89 5.19
CA VAL A 191 -6.10 -2.67 5.79
C VAL A 191 -5.21 -2.15 6.94
N SER A 192 -4.82 -3.03 7.86
CA SER A 192 -4.03 -2.66 9.03
C SER A 192 -2.62 -2.13 8.73
N ASP A 193 -2.14 -2.25 7.49
CA ASP A 193 -0.82 -1.72 7.12
C ASP A 193 -0.83 -0.21 6.92
N ILE A 194 -1.98 0.35 6.53
CA ILE A 194 -2.15 1.78 6.22
C ILE A 194 -2.98 2.54 7.25
N GLU A 195 -3.87 1.86 7.96
CA GLU A 195 -4.79 2.47 8.93
C GLU A 195 -4.11 3.41 9.93
N TYR A 196 -2.88 3.07 10.35
CA TYR A 196 -2.15 3.84 11.37
C TYR A 196 -1.14 4.84 10.82
N ILE A 197 -0.83 4.80 9.54
CA ILE A 197 0.26 5.63 8.97
C ILE A 197 -0.17 6.50 7.81
N ALA A 198 -1.26 6.15 7.10
CA ALA A 198 -1.69 6.91 5.94
C ALA A 198 -2.38 8.22 6.35
N ASN A 199 -1.93 9.32 5.75
CA ASN A 199 -2.62 10.61 5.85
C ASN A 199 -3.89 10.59 4.98
N GLU A 200 -3.82 9.89 3.84
CA GLU A 200 -4.92 9.71 2.92
C GLU A 200 -4.91 8.28 2.37
N ILE A 201 -6.09 7.72 2.18
CA ILE A 201 -6.30 6.35 1.70
C ILE A 201 -7.07 6.42 0.38
N TRP A 202 -6.61 5.68 -0.61
CA TRP A 202 -7.26 5.54 -1.92
C TRP A 202 -7.69 4.09 -2.10
N LEU A 203 -9.00 3.88 -2.29
CA LEU A 203 -9.53 2.55 -2.66
C LEU A 203 -9.54 2.44 -4.18
N MET A 204 -8.73 1.52 -4.69
CA MET A 204 -8.61 1.30 -6.14
C MET A 204 -9.33 0.01 -6.55
N LYS A 205 -10.29 0.13 -7.46
CA LYS A 205 -11.05 -0.99 -8.03
C LYS A 205 -11.09 -0.84 -9.55
N GLU A 206 -10.76 -1.91 -10.29
CA GLU A 206 -10.86 -1.96 -11.76
C GLU A 206 -10.20 -0.75 -12.48
N GLY A 207 -9.07 -0.32 -11.98
CA GLY A 207 -8.30 0.80 -12.54
C GLY A 207 -8.73 2.18 -12.08
N GLN A 208 -9.80 2.32 -11.29
CA GLN A 208 -10.35 3.60 -10.82
C GLN A 208 -10.17 3.77 -9.30
N ILE A 209 -10.08 5.02 -8.84
CA ILE A 209 -10.21 5.34 -7.41
C ILE A 209 -11.70 5.48 -7.10
N VAL A 210 -12.25 4.49 -6.40
CA VAL A 210 -13.69 4.46 -6.06
C VAL A 210 -14.02 5.21 -4.78
N GLN A 211 -13.03 5.43 -3.92
CA GLN A 211 -13.14 6.23 -2.70
C GLN A 211 -11.77 6.75 -2.31
N GLN A 212 -11.72 7.99 -1.77
CA GLN A 212 -10.50 8.58 -1.24
C GLN A 212 -10.83 9.48 -0.05
N GLY A 213 -9.89 9.61 0.87
CA GLY A 213 -9.99 10.48 2.03
C GLY A 213 -9.08 10.05 3.17
N ASN A 214 -9.10 10.80 4.27
CA ASN A 214 -8.46 10.35 5.50
C ASN A 214 -9.28 9.23 6.17
N LEU A 215 -8.69 8.56 7.15
CA LEU A 215 -9.34 7.44 7.84
C LEU A 215 -10.73 7.82 8.41
N ASN A 216 -10.84 8.98 9.05
CA ASN A 216 -12.08 9.39 9.69
C ASN A 216 -13.18 9.68 8.67
N ASP A 217 -12.86 10.32 7.55
CA ASP A 217 -13.81 10.59 6.47
C ASP A 217 -14.31 9.28 5.83
N MET A 218 -13.43 8.32 5.65
CA MET A 218 -13.79 7.01 5.10
C MET A 218 -14.72 6.24 6.05
N ILE A 219 -14.40 6.19 7.35
CA ILE A 219 -15.25 5.57 8.36
C ILE A 219 -16.61 6.30 8.46
N ALA A 220 -16.59 7.63 8.45
CA ALA A 220 -17.82 8.43 8.51
C ALA A 220 -18.77 8.17 7.32
N SER A 221 -18.24 7.84 6.14
CA SER A 221 -19.04 7.48 4.96
C SER A 221 -19.88 6.22 5.14
N MET A 222 -19.55 5.38 6.15
CA MET A 222 -20.23 4.12 6.46
C MET A 222 -21.09 4.17 7.74
N GLN A 223 -21.24 5.39 8.35
CA GLN A 223 -22.08 5.52 9.54
C GLN A 223 -23.52 5.04 9.24
N GLU A 224 -24.07 4.29 10.20
CA GLU A 224 -25.41 3.67 10.12
C GLU A 224 -25.54 2.49 9.14
N ASN A 225 -24.46 2.05 8.51
CA ASN A 225 -24.47 0.94 7.55
C ASN A 225 -23.79 -0.33 8.09
N VAL A 226 -23.32 -0.32 9.34
CA VAL A 226 -22.66 -1.48 9.96
C VAL A 226 -23.44 -1.90 11.20
N TYR A 227 -23.85 -3.17 11.23
CA TYR A 227 -24.68 -3.74 12.28
C TYR A 227 -23.99 -4.93 12.94
N ALA A 228 -24.15 -5.05 14.25
CA ALA A 228 -23.85 -6.28 14.98
C ALA A 228 -25.17 -6.99 15.35
N CYS A 229 -25.23 -8.30 15.18
CA CYS A 229 -26.35 -9.10 15.61
C CYS A 229 -25.87 -10.46 16.11
N GLU A 230 -26.56 -10.98 17.13
CA GLU A 230 -26.33 -12.31 17.68
C GLU A 230 -27.43 -13.25 17.22
N VAL A 231 -27.08 -14.35 16.55
CA VAL A 231 -28.05 -15.27 15.93
C VAL A 231 -27.65 -16.73 16.15
N SER A 232 -28.59 -17.67 15.87
CA SER A 232 -28.27 -19.10 15.85
C SER A 232 -27.29 -19.43 14.71
N GLN A 233 -26.57 -20.55 14.85
CA GLN A 233 -25.68 -21.08 13.79
C GLN A 233 -26.42 -21.27 12.44
N ALA A 234 -27.70 -21.71 12.51
CA ALA A 234 -28.51 -21.94 11.31
C ALA A 234 -28.88 -20.62 10.59
N ASP A 235 -29.20 -19.58 11.37
CA ASP A 235 -29.55 -18.27 10.82
C ASP A 235 -28.33 -17.52 10.36
N ALA A 236 -27.18 -17.64 11.05
CA ALA A 236 -25.91 -17.10 10.59
C ALA A 236 -25.57 -17.59 9.18
N THR A 237 -25.73 -18.89 8.91
CA THR A 237 -25.49 -19.47 7.58
C THR A 237 -26.41 -18.88 6.49
N LYS A 238 -27.66 -18.55 6.83
CA LYS A 238 -28.59 -17.90 5.90
C LYS A 238 -28.19 -16.43 5.66
N MET A 239 -27.86 -15.71 6.74
CA MET A 239 -27.50 -14.29 6.68
C MET A 239 -26.20 -14.06 5.90
N MET A 240 -25.21 -14.94 6.06
CA MET A 240 -23.96 -14.90 5.27
C MET A 240 -24.18 -15.02 3.76
N LYS A 241 -25.28 -15.65 3.32
CA LYS A 241 -25.65 -15.74 1.90
C LYS A 241 -26.39 -14.50 1.37
N GLN A 242 -26.98 -13.72 2.28
CA GLN A 242 -27.83 -12.57 1.93
C GLN A 242 -27.10 -11.23 2.07
N PHE A 243 -26.20 -11.15 3.02
CA PHE A 243 -25.53 -9.91 3.41
C PHE A 243 -24.01 -10.03 3.28
N LYS A 244 -23.34 -8.89 3.17
CA LYS A 244 -21.88 -8.80 3.33
C LYS A 244 -21.55 -8.87 4.81
N VAL A 245 -20.86 -9.94 5.22
CA VAL A 245 -20.42 -10.14 6.61
C VAL A 245 -18.95 -9.80 6.71
N SER A 246 -18.61 -8.80 7.51
CA SER A 246 -17.22 -8.37 7.70
C SER A 246 -16.53 -9.13 8.84
N ASN A 247 -17.28 -9.63 9.80
CA ASN A 247 -16.72 -10.45 10.87
C ASN A 247 -17.76 -11.43 11.42
N MET A 248 -17.28 -12.58 11.92
CA MET A 248 -18.09 -13.60 12.57
C MET A 248 -17.35 -14.16 13.80
N LYS A 249 -18.01 -14.16 14.94
CA LYS A 249 -17.50 -14.76 16.17
C LYS A 249 -18.53 -15.75 16.74
N SER A 250 -18.11 -17.00 16.98
CA SER A 250 -18.96 -17.99 17.64
C SER A 250 -18.62 -18.07 19.12
N GLU A 251 -19.63 -17.91 19.99
CA GLU A 251 -19.48 -18.01 21.42
C GLU A 251 -20.73 -18.66 22.02
N ARG A 252 -20.55 -19.72 22.86
CA ARG A 252 -21.61 -20.39 23.62
C ARG A 252 -22.82 -20.86 22.80
N GLY A 253 -22.59 -21.28 21.55
CA GLY A 253 -23.65 -21.79 20.66
C GLY A 253 -24.43 -20.71 19.89
N MET A 254 -24.11 -19.45 20.11
CA MET A 254 -24.58 -18.30 19.31
C MET A 254 -23.48 -17.79 18.40
N VAL A 255 -23.85 -17.04 17.37
CA VAL A 255 -22.95 -16.43 16.41
C VAL A 255 -23.21 -14.94 16.39
N GLU A 256 -22.19 -14.17 16.76
CA GLU A 256 -22.17 -12.73 16.54
C GLU A 256 -21.70 -12.47 15.11
N LEU A 257 -22.52 -11.76 14.34
CA LEU A 257 -22.21 -11.33 12.98
C LEU A 257 -22.03 -9.81 12.94
N ARG A 258 -21.00 -9.34 12.24
CA ARG A 258 -20.82 -7.97 11.85
C ARG A 258 -21.19 -7.83 10.37
N ILE A 259 -22.24 -7.08 10.07
CA ILE A 259 -22.91 -7.06 8.76
C ILE A 259 -22.91 -5.65 8.20
N ILE A 260 -22.61 -5.53 6.91
CA ILE A 260 -22.71 -4.30 6.13
C ILE A 260 -24.03 -4.33 5.36
N ALA A 261 -24.96 -3.40 5.65
CA ALA A 261 -26.27 -3.32 5.01
C ALA A 261 -26.84 -1.90 5.08
N ASP A 262 -27.71 -1.54 4.13
CA ASP A 262 -28.38 -0.24 4.10
C ASP A 262 -29.54 -0.13 5.12
N ARG A 263 -29.94 -1.26 5.71
CA ARG A 263 -31.01 -1.36 6.72
C ARG A 263 -30.68 -2.46 7.71
N PRO A 264 -31.21 -2.40 8.96
CA PRO A 264 -31.02 -3.46 9.93
C PRO A 264 -31.38 -4.84 9.35
N PRO A 265 -30.45 -5.81 9.38
CA PRO A 265 -30.70 -7.15 8.82
C PRO A 265 -31.76 -7.96 9.61
N ILE A 266 -31.89 -7.65 10.89
CA ILE A 266 -32.94 -8.16 11.78
C ILE A 266 -33.34 -7.04 12.77
N PRO A 267 -34.55 -7.10 13.39
CA PRO A 267 -35.01 -6.05 14.31
C PRO A 267 -34.10 -5.83 15.53
N GLU A 268 -33.41 -6.87 15.97
CA GLU A 268 -32.52 -6.85 17.14
C GLU A 268 -31.09 -6.41 16.80
N ALA A 269 -30.78 -6.14 15.52
CA ALA A 269 -29.46 -5.70 15.12
C ALA A 269 -29.15 -4.27 15.63
N CYS A 270 -27.97 -4.11 16.19
CA CYS A 270 -27.50 -2.84 16.72
C CYS A 270 -26.52 -2.20 15.74
N VAL A 271 -26.64 -0.90 15.51
CA VAL A 271 -25.63 -0.11 14.77
C VAL A 271 -24.33 -0.12 15.58
N VAL A 272 -23.22 -0.37 14.92
CA VAL A 272 -21.89 -0.33 15.53
C VAL A 272 -20.98 0.60 14.77
N GLU A 273 -19.94 1.11 15.43
CA GLU A 273 -18.95 1.98 14.82
C GLU A 273 -18.22 1.27 13.68
N PRO A 274 -18.24 1.83 12.45
CA PRO A 274 -17.52 1.25 11.32
C PRO A 274 -16.00 1.23 11.50
N THR A 275 -15.35 0.36 10.79
CA THR A 275 -13.89 0.27 10.69
C THR A 275 -13.46 0.42 9.23
N LEU A 276 -12.18 0.67 8.99
CA LEU A 276 -11.64 0.68 7.62
C LEU A 276 -11.80 -0.67 6.91
N GLU A 277 -11.83 -1.77 7.67
CA GLU A 277 -12.08 -3.10 7.12
C GLU A 277 -13.52 -3.24 6.60
N ASP A 278 -14.51 -2.64 7.29
CA ASP A 278 -15.91 -2.60 6.79
C ASP A 278 -16.00 -1.77 5.50
N VAL A 279 -15.32 -0.61 5.45
CA VAL A 279 -15.24 0.20 4.22
C VAL A 279 -14.63 -0.61 3.09
N PHE A 280 -13.52 -1.30 3.34
CA PHE A 280 -12.88 -2.15 2.32
C PHE A 280 -13.83 -3.25 1.83
N LEU A 281 -14.50 -3.96 2.74
CA LEU A 281 -15.44 -5.02 2.39
C LEU A 281 -16.72 -4.51 1.73
N TYR A 282 -17.13 -3.29 2.01
CA TYR A 282 -18.24 -2.66 1.27
C TYR A 282 -17.94 -2.57 -0.22
N TYR A 283 -16.72 -2.14 -0.61
CA TYR A 283 -16.33 -1.98 -2.02
C TYR A 283 -15.86 -3.26 -2.68
N PHE A 284 -15.25 -4.19 -1.95
CA PHE A 284 -14.57 -5.36 -2.49
C PHE A 284 -15.15 -6.71 -2.03
N GLY A 285 -15.96 -6.73 -0.96
CA GLY A 285 -16.55 -7.95 -0.43
C GLY A 285 -17.66 -8.48 -1.35
N GLU A 286 -17.66 -9.80 -1.57
CA GLU A 286 -18.72 -10.51 -2.25
C GLU A 286 -19.86 -10.81 -1.28
N LYS A 287 -21.10 -10.84 -1.77
CA LYS A 287 -22.21 -11.46 -1.02
C LYS A 287 -21.99 -12.96 -1.02
N GLY A 288 -22.14 -13.63 0.11
CA GLY A 288 -21.88 -15.06 0.28
C GLY A 288 -22.80 -16.02 -0.51
N GLY A 289 -22.98 -15.73 -1.78
CA GLY A 289 -23.77 -16.52 -2.74
C GLY A 289 -23.34 -16.33 -4.18
N GLU A 290 -22.42 -15.38 -4.43
CA GLU A 290 -21.81 -15.11 -5.75
C GLU A 290 -20.45 -15.80 -5.80
N THR A 291 -20.43 -17.14 -5.79
CA THR A 291 -19.25 -17.89 -6.29
C THR A 291 -19.50 -18.18 -7.76
N GLU A 292 -18.63 -17.61 -8.63
CA GLU A 292 -18.50 -18.05 -10.02
C GLU A 292 -18.25 -19.55 -10.14
#